data_269c3ea85e574069f55cdb20ba1f2147
#
_entry.id   269c3ea85e574069f55cdb20ba1f2147
#
_cell.length_a   1.000
_cell.length_b   1.000
_cell.length_c   1.000
_cell.angle_alpha   90.00
_cell.angle_beta   90.00
_cell.angle_gamma   90.00
#
_symmetry.space_group_name_H-M   'P 1'
#
loop_
_entity.id
_entity.type
_entity.pdbx_description
1 polymer ?
#
loop_
_entity_poly.entity_id
_entity_poly.type
_entity_poly.pdbx_seq_one_letter_code
_entity_poly.pdbx_strand_id
1 'polypeptide(L)'
;MNERKSSSAKRMNKVCILSAIEQFVKKNTVMVIALSAAVITMFFVPPDKLYSGYFDFKTLTCLFCVLAVVCALKNINFFYMLARKIVRLFKNARMSVLALVYITFIGSMLIANDMALLTFLPLGFFVLTTTHKEKYMAFTFIMQNIAANLGGMLTPFGNPQNLYLYTKFEIPNLEFMRIMAPPFVFSVALITFCCLVFVKPEPLELSDEKFRLPPVRLAVYLALFALAIAIVFRGIPYWIGLVIIPAVLLAADRKALLA
;
A
#
# COMPACT_ATOMS: atom_id res chain seq x y z
N MET A 1 -53.08 21.06 -10.36
CA MET A 1 -51.72 21.44 -10.89
C MET A 1 -50.57 21.04 -9.96
N ASN A 2 -50.80 20.87 -8.65
CA ASN A 2 -49.78 20.46 -7.67
C ASN A 2 -49.37 18.97 -7.71
N GLU A 3 -50.30 18.05 -8.03
CA GLU A 3 -49.96 16.59 -8.04
C GLU A 3 -49.04 16.19 -9.19
N ARG A 4 -49.14 16.82 -10.37
CA ARG A 4 -48.23 16.55 -11.51
C ARG A 4 -46.81 17.02 -11.24
N LYS A 5 -46.60 18.13 -10.48
CA LYS A 5 -45.27 18.61 -10.08
C LYS A 5 -44.63 17.68 -9.05
N SER A 6 -45.39 17.13 -8.09
CA SER A 6 -44.91 16.17 -7.09
C SER A 6 -44.50 14.83 -7.75
N SER A 7 -45.26 14.34 -8.71
CA SER A 7 -44.93 13.10 -9.45
C SER A 7 -43.69 13.24 -10.32
N SER A 8 -43.51 14.41 -10.97
CA SER A 8 -42.31 14.68 -11.79
C SER A 8 -41.04 14.81 -10.93
N ALA A 9 -41.12 15.45 -9.77
CA ALA A 9 -39.97 15.55 -8.83
C ALA A 9 -39.58 14.20 -8.24
N LYS A 10 -40.56 13.33 -7.91
CA LYS A 10 -40.28 11.96 -7.46
C LYS A 10 -39.62 11.10 -8.56
N ARG A 11 -40.02 11.29 -9.82
CA ARG A 11 -39.44 10.57 -10.96
C ARG A 11 -38.03 11.03 -11.26
N MET A 12 -37.72 12.32 -11.16
CA MET A 12 -36.39 12.89 -11.33
C MET A 12 -35.42 12.41 -10.22
N ASN A 13 -35.86 12.37 -8.95
CA ASN A 13 -35.10 11.85 -7.85
C ASN A 13 -34.78 10.34 -8.02
N LYS A 14 -35.72 9.54 -8.51
CA LYS A 14 -35.50 8.13 -8.81
C LYS A 14 -34.47 7.92 -9.91
N VAL A 15 -34.49 8.69 -10.97
CA VAL A 15 -33.53 8.61 -12.08
C VAL A 15 -32.12 9.02 -11.59
N CYS A 16 -32.03 10.06 -10.76
CA CYS A 16 -30.78 10.52 -10.19
C CYS A 16 -30.16 9.47 -9.22
N ILE A 17 -30.97 8.81 -8.40
CA ILE A 17 -30.55 7.76 -7.50
C ILE A 17 -30.08 6.51 -8.30
N LEU A 18 -30.82 6.12 -9.33
CA LEU A 18 -30.44 4.98 -10.18
C LEU A 18 -29.13 5.23 -10.93
N SER A 19 -28.93 6.43 -11.46
CA SER A 19 -27.67 6.79 -12.13
C SER A 19 -26.48 6.83 -11.16
N ALA A 20 -26.70 7.30 -9.94
CA ALA A 20 -25.67 7.28 -8.89
C ALA A 20 -25.30 5.85 -8.46
N ILE A 21 -26.29 4.96 -8.32
CA ILE A 21 -26.06 3.54 -8.03
C ILE A 21 -25.30 2.86 -9.18
N GLU A 22 -25.70 3.12 -10.43
CA GLU A 22 -25.04 2.55 -11.60
C GLU A 22 -23.56 3.01 -11.69
N GLN A 23 -23.27 4.27 -11.45
CA GLN A 23 -21.92 4.79 -11.39
C GLN A 23 -21.12 4.17 -10.24
N PHE A 24 -21.74 4.02 -9.06
CA PHE A 24 -21.11 3.37 -7.91
C PHE A 24 -20.76 1.91 -8.20
N VAL A 25 -21.70 1.15 -8.81
CA VAL A 25 -21.49 -0.25 -9.20
C VAL A 25 -20.36 -0.37 -10.23
N LYS A 26 -20.36 0.47 -11.26
CA LYS A 26 -19.32 0.47 -12.30
C LYS A 26 -17.93 0.82 -11.71
N LYS A 27 -17.89 1.78 -10.77
CA LYS A 27 -16.64 2.19 -10.13
C LYS A 27 -16.11 1.15 -9.14
N ASN A 28 -16.99 0.38 -8.49
CA ASN A 28 -16.65 -0.56 -7.42
C ASN A 28 -17.10 -1.99 -7.75
N THR A 29 -16.95 -2.42 -8.99
CA THR A 29 -17.47 -3.71 -9.50
C THR A 29 -17.00 -4.89 -8.66
N VAL A 30 -15.72 -4.95 -8.29
CA VAL A 30 -15.15 -6.04 -7.49
C VAL A 30 -15.80 -6.09 -6.10
N MET A 31 -15.99 -4.94 -5.46
CA MET A 31 -16.64 -4.85 -4.14
C MET A 31 -18.11 -5.30 -4.22
N VAL A 32 -18.83 -4.92 -5.28
CA VAL A 32 -20.24 -5.31 -5.46
C VAL A 32 -20.35 -6.82 -5.69
N ILE A 33 -19.46 -7.40 -6.50
CA ILE A 33 -19.41 -8.87 -6.72
C ILE A 33 -19.11 -9.59 -5.40
N ALA A 34 -18.11 -9.13 -4.64
CA ALA A 34 -17.75 -9.73 -3.35
C ALA A 34 -18.90 -9.64 -2.34
N LEU A 35 -19.58 -8.48 -2.25
CA LEU A 35 -20.74 -8.29 -1.38
C LEU A 35 -21.91 -9.20 -1.79
N SER A 36 -22.16 -9.32 -3.09
CA SER A 36 -23.22 -10.20 -3.61
C SER A 36 -22.90 -11.67 -3.29
N ALA A 37 -21.66 -12.11 -3.47
CA ALA A 37 -21.22 -13.43 -3.09
C ALA A 37 -21.36 -13.68 -1.58
N ALA A 38 -20.98 -12.70 -0.74
CA ALA A 38 -21.14 -12.78 0.71
C ALA A 38 -22.63 -12.91 1.11
N VAL A 39 -23.52 -12.16 0.49
CA VAL A 39 -24.97 -12.26 0.75
C VAL A 39 -25.52 -13.64 0.33
N ILE A 40 -25.07 -14.15 -0.83
CA ILE A 40 -25.47 -15.50 -1.28
C ILE A 40 -24.99 -16.57 -0.31
N THR A 41 -23.75 -16.48 0.18
CA THR A 41 -23.22 -17.47 1.16
C THR A 41 -23.94 -17.43 2.50
N MET A 42 -24.53 -16.31 2.91
CA MET A 42 -25.35 -16.22 4.13
C MET A 42 -26.62 -17.09 4.09
N PHE A 43 -27.11 -17.44 2.90
CA PHE A 43 -28.23 -18.37 2.76
C PHE A 43 -27.82 -19.83 3.03
N PHE A 44 -26.53 -20.16 2.81
CA PHE A 44 -26.00 -21.52 3.08
C PHE A 44 -25.41 -21.63 4.48
N VAL A 45 -24.80 -20.55 4.97
CA VAL A 45 -24.20 -20.45 6.30
C VAL A 45 -24.79 -19.21 6.98
N PRO A 46 -25.86 -19.41 7.80
CA PRO A 46 -26.52 -18.28 8.45
C PRO A 46 -25.56 -17.56 9.42
N PRO A 47 -25.66 -16.23 9.54
CA PRO A 47 -24.85 -15.45 10.44
C PRO A 47 -25.04 -15.90 11.89
N ASP A 48 -23.97 -16.25 12.56
CA ASP A 48 -23.92 -16.61 13.96
C ASP A 48 -23.00 -15.67 14.79
N LYS A 49 -22.83 -15.93 16.08
CA LYS A 49 -21.96 -15.13 16.94
C LYS A 49 -20.48 -15.21 16.54
N LEU A 50 -20.08 -16.21 15.75
CA LEU A 50 -18.71 -16.38 15.27
C LEU A 50 -18.36 -15.41 14.15
N TYR A 51 -19.36 -14.82 13.48
CA TYR A 51 -19.15 -13.83 12.41
C TYR A 51 -18.34 -12.61 12.86
N SER A 52 -18.51 -12.16 14.09
CA SER A 52 -17.71 -11.07 14.64
C SER A 52 -16.22 -11.43 14.80
N GLY A 53 -15.90 -12.72 14.95
CA GLY A 53 -14.53 -13.23 15.04
C GLY A 53 -13.80 -13.33 13.70
N TYR A 54 -14.52 -13.25 12.56
CA TYR A 54 -13.89 -13.24 11.22
C TYR A 54 -13.23 -11.90 10.88
N PHE A 55 -13.62 -10.84 11.59
CA PHE A 55 -13.01 -9.52 11.39
C PHE A 55 -11.75 -9.38 12.26
N ASP A 56 -10.60 -9.43 11.64
CA ASP A 56 -9.34 -9.07 12.31
C ASP A 56 -9.21 -7.55 12.40
N PHE A 57 -9.88 -6.95 13.40
CA PHE A 57 -9.83 -5.52 13.66
C PHE A 57 -8.42 -5.00 13.90
N LYS A 58 -7.53 -5.85 14.41
CA LYS A 58 -6.13 -5.48 14.61
C LYS A 58 -5.43 -5.25 13.29
N THR A 59 -5.52 -6.20 12.36
CA THR A 59 -4.92 -6.07 11.02
C THR A 59 -5.54 -4.89 10.27
N LEU A 60 -6.87 -4.73 10.30
CA LEU A 60 -7.55 -3.60 9.66
C LEU A 60 -7.09 -2.25 10.22
N THR A 61 -6.93 -2.14 11.54
CA THR A 61 -6.42 -0.91 12.18
C THR A 61 -4.98 -0.64 11.79
N CYS A 62 -4.11 -1.66 11.78
CA CYS A 62 -2.72 -1.52 11.34
C CYS A 62 -2.64 -1.03 9.88
N LEU A 63 -3.42 -1.62 8.99
CA LEU A 63 -3.51 -1.21 7.58
C LEU A 63 -3.97 0.25 7.45
N PHE A 64 -5.03 0.62 8.14
CA PHE A 64 -5.54 1.99 8.15
C PHE A 64 -4.49 3.00 8.64
N CYS A 65 -3.82 2.70 9.75
CA CYS A 65 -2.77 3.57 10.30
C CYS A 65 -1.62 3.79 9.32
N VAL A 66 -1.11 2.72 8.70
CA VAL A 66 -0.02 2.82 7.72
C VAL A 66 -0.47 3.59 6.49
N LEU A 67 -1.64 3.28 5.92
CA LEU A 67 -2.18 3.97 4.75
C LEU A 67 -2.36 5.47 4.99
N ALA A 68 -2.98 5.85 6.11
CA ALA A 68 -3.22 7.24 6.44
C ALA A 68 -1.92 8.05 6.51
N VAL A 69 -0.87 7.48 7.12
CA VAL A 69 0.45 8.14 7.22
C VAL A 69 1.15 8.19 5.85
N VAL A 70 1.06 7.12 5.04
CA VAL A 70 1.61 7.09 3.67
C VAL A 70 0.93 8.13 2.79
N CYS A 71 -0.39 8.31 2.88
CA CYS A 71 -1.11 9.38 2.19
C CYS A 71 -0.63 10.77 2.63
N ALA A 72 -0.41 10.98 3.93
CA ALA A 72 0.14 12.24 4.44
C ALA A 72 1.55 12.54 3.91
N LEU A 73 2.43 11.54 3.87
CA LEU A 73 3.78 11.65 3.30
C LEU A 73 3.73 11.95 1.79
N LYS A 74 2.78 11.33 1.06
CA LYS A 74 2.55 11.61 -0.36
C LYS A 74 2.13 13.06 -0.58
N ASN A 75 1.24 13.61 0.23
CA ASN A 75 0.74 14.98 0.11
C ASN A 75 1.83 16.05 0.27
N ILE A 76 2.90 15.78 1.02
CA ILE A 76 4.07 16.68 1.15
C ILE A 76 5.16 16.41 0.11
N ASN A 77 4.90 15.58 -0.92
CA ASN A 77 5.87 15.18 -1.93
C ASN A 77 7.14 14.49 -1.40
N PHE A 78 7.02 13.79 -0.26
CA PHE A 78 8.13 13.04 0.34
C PHE A 78 8.71 12.00 -0.62
N PHE A 79 7.86 11.24 -1.33
CA PHE A 79 8.31 10.22 -2.27
C PHE A 79 9.03 10.81 -3.48
N TYR A 80 8.65 12.01 -3.93
CA TYR A 80 9.36 12.72 -4.99
C TYR A 80 10.80 13.09 -4.55
N MET A 81 10.95 13.60 -3.33
CA MET A 81 12.29 13.88 -2.78
C MET A 81 13.13 12.62 -2.66
N LEU A 82 12.53 11.52 -2.18
CA LEU A 82 13.22 10.24 -2.06
C LEU A 82 13.64 9.70 -3.42
N ALA A 83 12.77 9.82 -4.44
CA ALA A 83 13.07 9.48 -5.84
C ALA A 83 14.30 10.24 -6.34
N ARG A 84 14.31 11.55 -6.15
CA ARG A 84 15.43 12.43 -6.53
C ARG A 84 16.73 12.04 -5.84
N LYS A 85 16.68 11.68 -4.56
CA LYS A 85 17.84 11.21 -3.82
C LYS A 85 18.40 9.89 -4.41
N ILE A 86 17.51 8.96 -4.78
CA ILE A 86 17.88 7.69 -5.43
C ILE A 86 18.57 7.96 -6.77
N VAL A 87 17.99 8.81 -7.63
CA VAL A 87 18.56 9.13 -8.95
C VAL A 87 19.92 9.80 -8.82
N ARG A 88 20.07 10.74 -7.88
CA ARG A 88 21.36 11.39 -7.60
C ARG A 88 22.43 10.42 -7.12
N LEU A 89 22.04 9.41 -6.33
CA LEU A 89 22.95 8.43 -5.79
C LEU A 89 23.44 7.45 -6.87
N PHE A 90 22.55 6.99 -7.72
CA PHE A 90 22.85 5.88 -8.64
C PHE A 90 23.20 6.33 -10.08
N LYS A 91 22.82 7.52 -10.52
CA LYS A 91 23.15 8.14 -11.83
C LYS A 91 22.96 7.26 -13.07
N ASN A 92 22.41 6.07 -12.93
CA ASN A 92 22.31 5.01 -13.93
C ASN A 92 20.95 4.31 -13.80
N ALA A 93 20.25 4.14 -14.94
CA ALA A 93 18.91 3.55 -14.98
C ALA A 93 18.87 2.14 -14.37
N ARG A 94 19.85 1.29 -14.70
CA ARG A 94 19.94 -0.08 -14.14
C ARG A 94 20.00 -0.07 -12.61
N MET A 95 20.91 0.73 -12.06
CA MET A 95 21.11 0.78 -10.61
C MET A 95 19.93 1.46 -9.89
N SER A 96 19.28 2.44 -10.53
CA SER A 96 18.09 3.07 -9.97
C SER A 96 16.89 2.12 -9.96
N VAL A 97 16.68 1.35 -11.03
CA VAL A 97 15.63 0.31 -11.06
C VAL A 97 15.93 -0.75 -10.00
N LEU A 98 17.17 -1.22 -9.93
CA LEU A 98 17.57 -2.19 -8.90
C LEU A 98 17.33 -1.65 -7.49
N ALA A 99 17.67 -0.39 -7.21
CA ALA A 99 17.43 0.26 -5.93
C ALA A 99 15.93 0.38 -5.61
N LEU A 100 15.09 0.72 -6.60
CA LEU A 100 13.64 0.78 -6.44
C LEU A 100 13.03 -0.59 -6.10
N VAL A 101 13.51 -1.61 -6.77
CA VAL A 101 13.08 -2.99 -6.53
C VAL A 101 13.53 -3.46 -5.13
N TYR A 102 14.77 -3.18 -4.74
CA TYR A 102 15.28 -3.55 -3.41
C TYR A 102 14.65 -2.76 -2.26
N ILE A 103 14.35 -1.48 -2.45
CA ILE A 103 13.65 -0.72 -1.40
C ILE A 103 12.23 -1.26 -1.20
N THR A 104 11.59 -1.73 -2.26
CA THR A 104 10.28 -2.41 -2.19
C THR A 104 10.42 -3.77 -1.51
N PHE A 105 11.46 -4.54 -1.86
CA PHE A 105 11.76 -5.85 -1.29
C PHE A 105 11.99 -5.78 0.22
N ILE A 106 12.87 -4.86 0.67
CA ILE A 106 13.17 -4.66 2.10
C ILE A 106 11.95 -4.04 2.80
N GLY A 107 11.27 -3.09 2.16
CA GLY A 107 10.08 -2.46 2.70
C GLY A 107 8.96 -3.47 3.00
N SER A 108 8.78 -4.45 2.14
CA SER A 108 7.75 -5.49 2.34
C SER A 108 7.98 -6.40 3.54
N MET A 109 9.24 -6.53 4.00
CA MET A 109 9.54 -7.23 5.25
C MET A 109 9.01 -6.48 6.47
N LEU A 110 8.88 -5.15 6.37
CA LEU A 110 8.57 -4.26 7.50
C LEU A 110 7.10 -3.86 7.56
N ILE A 111 6.46 -3.63 6.40
CA ILE A 111 5.14 -2.99 6.32
C ILE A 111 4.09 -3.81 5.57
N ALA A 112 4.31 -5.09 5.37
CA ALA A 112 3.55 -6.00 4.52
C ALA A 112 3.64 -5.66 3.01
N ASN A 113 3.41 -6.68 2.17
CA ASN A 113 3.61 -6.59 0.72
C ASN A 113 2.71 -5.54 0.04
N ASP A 114 1.42 -5.50 0.38
CA ASP A 114 0.46 -4.58 -0.24
C ASP A 114 0.78 -3.12 0.10
N MET A 115 1.17 -2.87 1.36
CA MET A 115 1.57 -1.55 1.81
C MET A 115 2.90 -1.11 1.19
N ALA A 116 3.85 -2.04 1.02
CA ALA A 116 5.09 -1.77 0.32
C ALA A 116 4.83 -1.35 -1.14
N LEU A 117 3.91 -2.02 -1.83
CA LEU A 117 3.51 -1.65 -3.20
C LEU A 117 2.88 -0.26 -3.24
N LEU A 118 1.89 0.01 -2.40
CA LEU A 118 1.24 1.32 -2.34
C LEU A 118 2.22 2.46 -2.04
N THR A 119 3.29 2.16 -1.29
CA THR A 119 4.32 3.14 -0.93
C THR A 119 5.36 3.33 -2.03
N PHE A 120 5.86 2.25 -2.63
CA PHE A 120 7.04 2.28 -3.50
C PHE A 120 6.74 2.23 -5.00
N LEU A 121 5.54 1.82 -5.46
CA LEU A 121 5.16 1.95 -6.87
C LEU A 121 5.10 3.42 -7.32
N PRO A 122 4.48 4.35 -6.56
CA PRO A 122 4.55 5.78 -6.91
C PRO A 122 5.98 6.31 -6.97
N LEU A 123 6.89 5.83 -6.11
CA LEU A 123 8.29 6.20 -6.17
C LEU A 123 8.93 5.75 -7.49
N GLY A 124 8.68 4.52 -7.92
CA GLY A 124 9.12 4.00 -9.23
C GLY A 124 8.59 4.83 -10.39
N PHE A 125 7.30 5.18 -10.35
CA PHE A 125 6.68 6.08 -11.33
C PHE A 125 7.42 7.41 -11.41
N PHE A 126 7.62 8.10 -10.27
CA PHE A 126 8.29 9.39 -10.23
C PHE A 126 9.75 9.33 -10.72
N VAL A 127 10.51 8.30 -10.33
CA VAL A 127 11.89 8.14 -10.82
C VAL A 127 11.93 8.01 -12.33
N LEU A 128 11.10 7.12 -12.90
CA LEU A 128 11.17 6.81 -14.34
C LEU A 128 10.60 7.93 -15.21
N THR A 129 9.57 8.64 -14.76
CA THR A 129 9.01 9.79 -15.49
C THR A 129 9.92 11.01 -15.44
N THR A 130 10.49 11.33 -14.27
CA THR A 130 11.39 12.49 -14.13
C THR A 130 12.74 12.31 -14.83
N THR A 131 13.10 11.09 -15.18
CA THR A 131 14.34 10.75 -15.89
C THR A 131 14.12 10.34 -17.35
N HIS A 132 12.87 10.45 -17.86
CA HIS A 132 12.50 10.06 -19.24
C HIS A 132 12.89 8.60 -19.57
N LYS A 133 12.67 7.68 -18.62
CA LYS A 133 12.94 6.25 -18.76
C LYS A 133 11.68 5.40 -18.65
N GLU A 134 10.55 5.90 -19.13
CA GLU A 134 9.23 5.25 -19.08
C GLU A 134 9.23 3.87 -19.76
N LYS A 135 10.15 3.62 -20.70
CA LYS A 135 10.30 2.29 -21.33
C LYS A 135 10.59 1.16 -20.35
N TYR A 136 11.14 1.48 -19.16
CA TYR A 136 11.38 0.49 -18.09
C TYR A 136 10.26 0.43 -17.07
N MET A 137 9.18 1.22 -17.22
CA MET A 137 8.12 1.34 -16.22
C MET A 137 7.39 0.02 -15.97
N ALA A 138 6.93 -0.65 -17.04
CA ALA A 138 6.25 -1.93 -16.92
C ALA A 138 7.13 -2.98 -16.24
N PHE A 139 8.40 -3.10 -16.69
CA PHE A 139 9.36 -4.02 -16.08
C PHE A 139 9.59 -3.71 -14.60
N THR A 140 9.82 -2.44 -14.26
CA THR A 140 10.08 -2.02 -12.88
C THR A 140 8.88 -2.32 -11.98
N PHE A 141 7.65 -2.06 -12.42
CA PHE A 141 6.44 -2.34 -11.64
C PHE A 141 6.20 -3.83 -11.43
N ILE A 142 6.45 -4.65 -12.46
CA ILE A 142 6.39 -6.11 -12.33
C ILE A 142 7.43 -6.58 -11.32
N MET A 143 8.67 -6.09 -11.42
CA MET A 143 9.74 -6.47 -10.49
C MET A 143 9.49 -5.97 -9.07
N GLN A 144 8.92 -4.78 -8.88
CA GLN A 144 8.51 -4.29 -7.56
C GLN A 144 7.38 -5.15 -6.97
N ASN A 145 6.43 -5.60 -7.79
CA ASN A 145 5.36 -6.50 -7.33
C ASN A 145 5.93 -7.86 -6.88
N ILE A 146 6.78 -8.46 -7.71
CA ILE A 146 7.49 -9.68 -7.36
C ILE A 146 8.33 -9.49 -6.09
N ALA A 147 9.07 -8.39 -6.01
CA ALA A 147 9.91 -8.05 -4.87
C ALA A 147 9.11 -7.87 -3.57
N ALA A 148 7.95 -7.23 -3.63
CA ALA A 148 7.10 -7.07 -2.46
C ALA A 148 6.61 -8.42 -1.92
N ASN A 149 6.19 -9.31 -2.80
CA ASN A 149 5.71 -10.64 -2.39
C ASN A 149 6.85 -11.52 -1.87
N LEU A 150 7.98 -11.54 -2.57
CA LEU A 150 9.12 -12.39 -2.21
C LEU A 150 9.91 -11.83 -1.00
N GLY A 151 9.99 -10.50 -0.84
CA GLY A 151 10.59 -9.88 0.33
C GLY A 151 9.80 -10.17 1.60
N GLY A 152 8.49 -9.99 1.56
CA GLY A 152 7.60 -10.25 2.69
C GLY A 152 7.57 -11.70 3.16
N MET A 153 8.10 -12.67 2.38
CA MET A 153 8.06 -14.07 2.78
C MET A 153 8.99 -14.40 3.97
N LEU A 154 10.08 -13.65 4.18
CA LEU A 154 11.07 -13.97 5.21
C LEU A 154 10.52 -13.77 6.63
N THR A 155 9.60 -12.80 6.80
CA THR A 155 9.05 -12.48 8.12
C THR A 155 7.61 -13.00 8.26
N PRO A 156 7.22 -13.46 9.45
CA PRO A 156 5.85 -13.97 9.68
C PRO A 156 4.76 -12.94 9.38
N PHE A 157 5.06 -11.65 9.53
CA PHE A 157 4.11 -10.54 9.36
C PHE A 157 4.24 -9.82 8.02
N GLY A 158 5.19 -10.20 7.17
CA GLY A 158 5.38 -9.59 5.86
C GLY A 158 4.25 -9.88 4.87
N ASN A 159 3.56 -11.01 5.04
CA ASN A 159 2.39 -11.40 4.25
C ASN A 159 1.28 -11.96 5.14
N PRO A 160 -0.01 -11.68 4.85
CA PRO A 160 -1.13 -12.23 5.61
C PRO A 160 -1.13 -13.77 5.67
N GLN A 161 -0.72 -14.43 4.57
CA GLN A 161 -0.63 -15.88 4.48
C GLN A 161 0.42 -16.44 5.45
N ASN A 162 1.57 -15.79 5.53
CA ASN A 162 2.63 -16.17 6.46
C ASN A 162 2.17 -16.02 7.91
N LEU A 163 1.50 -14.91 8.21
CA LEU A 163 0.96 -14.67 9.55
C LEU A 163 -0.05 -15.73 9.97
N TYR A 164 -0.91 -16.15 9.02
CA TYR A 164 -1.87 -17.23 9.28
C TYR A 164 -1.18 -18.55 9.61
N LEU A 165 -0.21 -18.98 8.78
CA LEU A 165 0.54 -20.23 9.00
C LEU A 165 1.34 -20.18 10.31
N TYR A 166 2.05 -19.09 10.54
CA TYR A 166 2.83 -18.84 11.74
C TYR A 166 1.98 -18.92 13.01
N THR A 167 0.77 -18.31 12.99
CA THR A 167 -0.13 -18.31 14.16
C THR A 167 -0.81 -19.65 14.35
N LYS A 168 -1.29 -20.27 13.27
CA LYS A 168 -2.05 -21.51 13.32
C LYS A 168 -1.21 -22.70 13.77
N PHE A 169 0.04 -22.76 13.35
CA PHE A 169 0.95 -23.87 13.66
C PHE A 169 1.94 -23.53 14.79
N GLU A 170 1.79 -22.34 15.41
CA GLU A 170 2.62 -21.88 16.54
C GLU A 170 4.14 -21.97 16.25
N ILE A 171 4.55 -21.74 14.99
CA ILE A 171 5.94 -21.89 14.55
C ILE A 171 6.82 -20.85 15.24
N PRO A 172 7.95 -21.22 15.89
CA PRO A 172 8.89 -20.26 16.46
C PRO A 172 9.48 -19.32 15.39
N ASN A 173 9.67 -18.04 15.72
CA ASN A 173 10.17 -17.02 14.78
C ASN A 173 11.43 -17.46 14.01
N LEU A 174 12.42 -17.99 14.74
CA LEU A 174 13.69 -18.39 14.13
C LEU A 174 13.56 -19.59 13.19
N GLU A 175 12.67 -20.52 13.55
CA GLU A 175 12.38 -21.68 12.71
C GLU A 175 11.67 -21.28 11.43
N PHE A 176 10.66 -20.41 11.53
CA PHE A 176 9.98 -19.84 10.37
C PHE A 176 10.98 -19.16 9.41
N MET A 177 11.85 -18.31 9.95
CA MET A 177 12.87 -17.62 9.14
C MET A 177 13.87 -18.60 8.50
N ARG A 178 14.25 -19.67 9.20
CA ARG A 178 15.14 -20.72 8.64
C ARG A 178 14.48 -21.47 7.48
N ILE A 179 13.20 -21.80 7.60
CA ILE A 179 12.45 -22.46 6.52
C ILE A 179 12.34 -21.54 5.29
N MET A 180 12.13 -20.24 5.51
CA MET A 180 11.97 -19.28 4.42
C MET A 180 13.29 -18.72 3.86
N ALA A 181 14.43 -18.92 4.54
CA ALA A 181 15.72 -18.38 4.10
C ALA A 181 16.19 -18.91 2.73
N PRO A 182 16.14 -20.20 2.38
CA PRO A 182 16.56 -20.67 1.08
C PRO A 182 15.80 -20.06 -0.10
N PRO A 183 14.46 -20.08 -0.15
CA PRO A 183 13.71 -19.44 -1.23
C PRO A 183 13.90 -17.91 -1.24
N PHE A 184 14.09 -17.29 -0.07
CA PHE A 184 14.42 -15.88 0.03
C PHE A 184 15.74 -15.52 -0.65
N VAL A 185 16.83 -16.24 -0.36
CA VAL A 185 18.15 -16.03 -0.98
C VAL A 185 18.09 -16.27 -2.49
N PHE A 186 17.38 -17.32 -2.93
CA PHE A 186 17.15 -17.57 -4.35
C PHE A 186 16.39 -16.42 -5.01
N SER A 187 15.38 -15.86 -4.35
CA SER A 187 14.62 -14.70 -4.83
C SER A 187 15.50 -13.46 -5.00
N VAL A 188 16.38 -13.19 -4.04
CA VAL A 188 17.36 -12.08 -4.12
C VAL A 188 18.25 -12.24 -5.36
N ALA A 189 18.78 -13.43 -5.58
CA ALA A 189 19.63 -13.72 -6.74
C ALA A 189 18.88 -13.56 -8.06
N LEU A 190 17.65 -14.08 -8.16
CA LEU A 190 16.83 -14.02 -9.36
C LEU A 190 16.40 -12.57 -9.68
N ILE A 191 15.95 -11.81 -8.69
CA ILE A 191 15.58 -10.40 -8.84
C ILE A 191 16.77 -9.59 -9.33
N THR A 192 17.94 -9.79 -8.71
CA THR A 192 19.17 -9.12 -9.13
C THR A 192 19.53 -9.46 -10.57
N PHE A 193 19.52 -10.72 -10.91
CA PHE A 193 19.81 -11.20 -12.26
C PHE A 193 18.87 -10.57 -13.29
N CYS A 194 17.57 -10.61 -13.06
CA CYS A 194 16.58 -10.00 -13.95
C CYS A 194 16.84 -8.49 -14.14
N CYS A 195 17.07 -7.75 -13.08
CA CYS A 195 17.33 -6.31 -13.17
C CYS A 195 18.63 -6.00 -13.94
N LEU A 196 19.67 -6.82 -13.77
CA LEU A 196 20.95 -6.64 -14.47
C LEU A 196 20.86 -6.98 -15.96
N VAL A 197 20.06 -7.97 -16.34
CA VAL A 197 19.92 -8.42 -17.74
C VAL A 197 18.96 -7.52 -18.52
N PHE A 198 17.78 -7.22 -17.98
CA PHE A 198 16.72 -6.54 -18.72
C PHE A 198 16.82 -5.01 -18.71
N VAL A 199 17.56 -4.41 -17.79
CA VAL A 199 17.75 -2.96 -17.74
C VAL A 199 19.15 -2.57 -18.21
N LYS A 200 19.23 -1.73 -19.25
CA LYS A 200 20.54 -1.24 -19.76
C LYS A 200 21.13 -0.17 -18.85
N PRO A 201 22.48 -0.07 -18.74
CA PRO A 201 23.16 0.94 -17.94
C PRO A 201 23.17 2.31 -18.62
N GLU A 202 21.99 2.92 -18.75
CA GLU A 202 21.82 4.24 -19.37
C GLU A 202 21.98 5.34 -18.32
N PRO A 203 22.64 6.48 -18.66
CA PRO A 203 22.71 7.60 -17.75
C PRO A 203 21.31 8.18 -17.48
N LEU A 204 21.11 8.69 -16.26
CA LEU A 204 19.90 9.37 -15.84
C LEU A 204 20.13 10.87 -15.81
N GLU A 205 19.28 11.62 -16.53
CA GLU A 205 19.24 13.06 -16.48
C GLU A 205 18.12 13.49 -15.53
N LEU A 206 18.46 14.38 -14.59
CA LEU A 206 17.49 14.91 -13.64
C LEU A 206 16.88 16.20 -14.18
N SER A 207 15.57 16.28 -14.17
CA SER A 207 14.86 17.55 -14.26
C SER A 207 15.10 18.37 -12.97
N ASP A 208 15.53 19.62 -13.11
CA ASP A 208 15.96 20.48 -11.98
C ASP A 208 14.80 21.18 -11.26
N GLU A 209 13.69 20.50 -11.02
CA GLU A 209 12.62 21.04 -10.20
C GLU A 209 13.00 21.04 -8.70
N LYS A 210 13.05 22.23 -8.12
CA LYS A 210 13.38 22.41 -6.69
C LYS A 210 12.11 22.31 -5.84
N PHE A 211 11.87 21.17 -5.23
CA PHE A 211 10.84 21.03 -4.19
C PHE A 211 11.41 21.30 -2.82
N ARG A 212 10.70 22.12 -2.02
CA ARG A 212 11.00 22.32 -0.60
C ARG A 212 9.97 21.55 0.23
N LEU A 213 10.45 20.63 1.05
CA LEU A 213 9.61 19.95 2.02
C LEU A 213 9.37 20.84 3.23
N PRO A 214 8.14 20.89 3.76
CA PRO A 214 7.89 21.55 5.05
C PRO A 214 8.52 20.71 6.17
N PRO A 215 9.60 21.18 6.84
CA PRO A 215 10.40 20.34 7.74
C PRO A 215 9.60 19.85 8.95
N VAL A 216 8.72 20.70 9.49
CA VAL A 216 7.88 20.34 10.65
C VAL A 216 6.89 19.23 10.31
N ARG A 217 6.17 19.35 9.18
CA ARG A 217 5.22 18.31 8.75
C ARG A 217 5.94 17.00 8.45
N LEU A 218 7.11 17.08 7.82
CA LEU A 218 7.93 15.91 7.54
C LEU A 218 8.31 15.17 8.82
N ALA A 219 8.81 15.88 9.84
CA ALA A 219 9.19 15.30 11.12
C ALA A 219 7.98 14.63 11.81
N VAL A 220 6.83 15.30 11.83
CA VAL A 220 5.58 14.75 12.40
C VAL A 220 5.15 13.48 11.67
N TYR A 221 5.13 13.50 10.32
CA TYR A 221 4.68 12.32 9.57
C TYR A 221 5.66 11.15 9.63
N LEU A 222 6.96 11.41 9.71
CA LEU A 222 7.96 10.36 9.96
C LEU A 222 7.82 9.78 11.37
N ALA A 223 7.53 10.59 12.38
CA ALA A 223 7.24 10.10 13.74
C ALA A 223 5.96 9.23 13.76
N LEU A 224 4.89 9.67 13.07
CA LEU A 224 3.67 8.87 12.93
C LEU A 224 3.93 7.57 12.14
N PHE A 225 4.82 7.59 11.15
CA PHE A 225 5.21 6.38 10.41
C PHE A 225 5.96 5.41 11.31
N ALA A 226 6.91 5.90 12.11
CA ALA A 226 7.60 5.07 13.10
C ALA A 226 6.64 4.47 14.12
N LEU A 227 5.65 5.25 14.58
CA LEU A 227 4.59 4.78 15.47
C LEU A 227 3.76 3.68 14.78
N ALA A 228 3.32 3.88 13.54
CA ALA A 228 2.57 2.88 12.79
C ALA A 228 3.36 1.58 12.63
N ILE A 229 4.65 1.65 12.32
CA ILE A 229 5.55 0.49 12.26
C ILE A 229 5.65 -0.20 13.62
N ALA A 230 5.84 0.54 14.71
CA ALA A 230 5.91 -0.03 16.07
C ALA A 230 4.62 -0.78 16.45
N ILE A 231 3.46 -0.31 15.99
CA ILE A 231 2.17 -0.98 16.17
C ILE A 231 2.09 -2.27 15.37
N VAL A 232 2.55 -2.26 14.10
CA VAL A 232 2.63 -3.46 13.24
C VAL A 232 3.51 -4.52 13.88
N PHE A 233 4.66 -4.13 14.45
CA PHE A 233 5.57 -5.03 15.20
C PHE A 233 5.05 -5.45 16.59
N ARG A 234 3.80 -5.10 16.95
CA ARG A 234 3.18 -5.40 18.23
C ARG A 234 3.90 -4.80 19.45
N GLY A 235 4.79 -3.84 19.26
CA GLY A 235 5.44 -3.10 20.35
C GLY A 235 4.50 -2.14 21.07
N ILE A 236 3.44 -1.71 20.38
CA ILE A 236 2.44 -0.78 20.90
C ILE A 236 1.04 -1.32 20.59
N PRO A 237 0.06 -1.22 21.51
CA PRO A 237 -1.31 -1.63 21.26
C PRO A 237 -1.94 -0.89 20.08
N TYR A 238 -2.64 -1.60 19.20
CA TYR A 238 -3.21 -1.07 17.96
C TYR A 238 -4.23 0.07 18.16
N TRP A 239 -4.99 0.06 19.26
CA TRP A 239 -5.97 1.11 19.60
C TRP A 239 -5.31 2.48 19.83
N ILE A 240 -4.05 2.53 20.29
CA ILE A 240 -3.29 3.77 20.43
C ILE A 240 -3.08 4.42 19.05
N GLY A 241 -2.73 3.63 18.05
CA GLY A 241 -2.58 4.10 16.66
C GLY A 241 -3.89 4.62 16.09
N LEU A 242 -5.00 3.91 16.35
CA LEU A 242 -6.32 4.29 15.87
C LEU A 242 -6.77 5.65 16.41
N VAL A 243 -6.32 6.05 17.59
CA VAL A 243 -6.64 7.35 18.19
C VAL A 243 -5.62 8.42 17.80
N ILE A 244 -4.33 8.16 17.99
CA ILE A 244 -3.28 9.17 17.82
C ILE A 244 -3.10 9.57 16.35
N ILE A 245 -3.02 8.60 15.44
CA ILE A 245 -2.72 8.89 14.03
C ILE A 245 -3.81 9.73 13.39
N PRO A 246 -5.11 9.38 13.45
CA PRO A 246 -6.16 10.23 12.92
C PRO A 246 -6.25 11.59 13.61
N ALA A 247 -6.08 11.66 14.94
CA ALA A 247 -6.15 12.92 15.68
C ALA A 247 -5.07 13.90 15.22
N VAL A 248 -3.82 13.44 15.07
CA VAL A 248 -2.70 14.28 14.61
C VAL A 248 -2.88 14.66 13.14
N LEU A 249 -3.32 13.74 12.29
CA LEU A 249 -3.56 14.01 10.86
C LEU A 249 -4.73 14.98 10.67
N LEU A 250 -5.81 14.89 11.45
CA LEU A 250 -6.92 15.85 11.42
C LEU A 250 -6.47 17.27 11.82
N ALA A 251 -5.54 17.36 12.76
CA ALA A 251 -4.99 18.64 13.18
C ALA A 251 -3.97 19.22 12.16
N ALA A 252 -3.16 18.36 11.55
CA ALA A 252 -2.05 18.75 10.66
C ALA A 252 -2.44 18.80 9.18
N ASP A 253 -3.28 17.86 8.71
CA ASP A 253 -3.67 17.74 7.29
C ASP A 253 -4.97 16.94 7.12
N ARG A 254 -6.10 17.63 7.18
CA ARG A 254 -7.44 17.00 6.99
C ARG A 254 -7.60 16.29 5.64
N LYS A 255 -6.88 16.71 4.59
CA LYS A 255 -6.95 16.12 3.26
C LYS A 255 -6.31 14.73 3.20
N ALA A 256 -5.30 14.46 4.02
CA ALA A 256 -4.63 13.17 4.06
C ALA A 256 -5.52 12.05 4.61
N LEU A 257 -6.53 12.39 5.40
CA LEU A 257 -7.44 11.43 6.02
C LEU A 257 -8.67 11.14 5.16
N LEU A 258 -8.97 12.03 4.20
CA LEU A 258 -10.13 11.94 3.31
C LEU A 258 -9.77 11.40 1.91
N ALA A 259 -8.48 11.19 1.63
CA ALA A 259 -7.95 10.65 0.38
C ALA A 259 -7.83 9.12 0.44
#